data_62cf5cfc52565814a79f2d9c9ccf5b49
#
_entry.id   62cf5cfc52565814a79f2d9c9ccf5b49
#
_cell.length_a   1.000
_cell.length_b   1.000
_cell.length_c   1.000
_cell.angle_alpha   90.00
_cell.angle_beta   90.00
_cell.angle_gamma   90.00
#
_symmetry.space_group_name_H-M   'P 1'
#
loop_
_entity.id
_entity.type
_entity.pdbx_description
1 polymer ?
#
loop_
_entity_poly.entity_id
_entity_poly.type
_entity_poly.pdbx_seq_one_letter_code
_entity_poly.pdbx_strand_id
1 'polypeptide(L)'
;MAQKKRTGERAPADRAELMRELGAVSRRYMASYALFNQALADHLGLHPTDLQCLNLLGLEPGPVTTGRIAGLTGLTTGSATRLVDRLEKAGYVTRRRDTEDRRKVLVEVVPGRMAELGKVWGRLNGAWWEMFDAYEDGEIALIATHMRRTVDLSAAQVERLRSGQL
;
A
#
# COMPACT_ATOMS: atom_id res chain seq x y z
N MET A 1 25.35 -5.57 45.02
CA MET A 1 25.55 -6.71 44.12
C MET A 1 24.23 -6.95 43.36
N ALA A 2 24.08 -6.41 42.18
CA ALA A 2 22.88 -6.56 41.37
C ALA A 2 23.18 -7.60 40.29
N GLN A 3 22.47 -8.71 40.34
CA GLN A 3 22.58 -9.85 39.46
C GLN A 3 21.93 -9.50 38.11
N LYS A 4 22.75 -9.29 37.08
CA LYS A 4 22.34 -9.05 35.69
C LYS A 4 21.68 -10.34 35.18
N LYS A 5 20.35 -10.34 35.04
CA LYS A 5 19.60 -11.42 34.40
C LYS A 5 20.11 -11.61 32.97
N ARG A 6 20.83 -12.67 32.72
CA ARG A 6 21.20 -13.13 31.37
C ARG A 6 19.92 -13.52 30.65
N THR A 7 19.50 -12.70 29.72
CA THR A 7 18.48 -13.06 28.72
C THR A 7 19.01 -14.30 27.98
N GLY A 8 18.27 -15.40 28.03
CA GLY A 8 18.66 -16.66 27.41
C GLY A 8 18.88 -16.47 25.92
N GLU A 9 20.13 -16.68 25.52
CA GLU A 9 20.56 -16.74 24.12
C GLU A 9 19.85 -17.94 23.49
N ARG A 10 18.79 -17.66 22.73
CA ARG A 10 18.09 -18.69 21.94
C ARG A 10 19.11 -19.23 20.94
N ALA A 11 19.31 -20.54 20.90
CA ALA A 11 20.14 -21.18 19.87
C ALA A 11 19.71 -20.65 18.49
N PRO A 12 20.63 -20.46 17.53
CA PRO A 12 20.26 -19.94 16.21
C PRO A 12 19.20 -20.86 15.62
N ALA A 13 18.01 -20.29 15.40
CA ALA A 13 16.89 -21.02 14.82
C ALA A 13 17.31 -21.58 13.45
N ASP A 14 16.99 -22.85 13.19
CA ASP A 14 17.22 -23.45 11.87
C ASP A 14 16.57 -22.57 10.78
N ARG A 15 17.28 -22.34 9.69
CA ARG A 15 16.77 -21.55 8.56
C ARG A 15 15.38 -22.01 8.09
N ALA A 16 15.13 -23.32 8.10
CA ALA A 16 13.84 -23.89 7.73
C ALA A 16 12.72 -23.48 8.70
N GLU A 17 13.02 -23.39 10.00
CA GLU A 17 12.09 -22.92 11.02
C GLU A 17 11.80 -21.42 10.86
N LEU A 18 12.83 -20.59 10.67
CA LEU A 18 12.68 -19.17 10.37
C LEU A 18 11.83 -18.91 9.13
N MET A 19 12.00 -19.68 8.07
CA MET A 19 11.21 -19.56 6.85
C MET A 19 9.73 -19.96 7.05
N ARG A 20 9.48 -20.97 7.87
CA ARG A 20 8.10 -21.37 8.23
C ARG A 20 7.41 -20.29 9.07
N GLU A 21 8.11 -19.75 10.06
CA GLU A 21 7.62 -18.66 10.90
C GLU A 21 7.34 -17.41 10.05
N LEU A 22 8.30 -16.99 9.23
CA LEU A 22 8.16 -15.86 8.31
C LEU A 22 6.94 -16.03 7.40
N GLY A 23 6.73 -17.21 6.83
CA GLY A 23 5.57 -17.50 5.99
C GLY A 23 4.24 -17.41 6.75
N ALA A 24 4.20 -17.84 8.03
CA ALA A 24 3.01 -17.72 8.86
C ALA A 24 2.71 -16.26 9.25
N VAL A 25 3.75 -15.52 9.67
CA VAL A 25 3.65 -14.10 10.04
C VAL A 25 3.27 -13.25 8.82
N SER A 26 3.85 -13.51 7.65
CA SER A 26 3.50 -12.79 6.41
C SER A 26 2.02 -12.93 6.05
N ARG A 27 1.44 -14.12 6.17
CA ARG A 27 -0.01 -14.31 5.93
C ARG A 27 -0.87 -13.52 6.93
N ARG A 28 -0.49 -13.50 8.21
CA ARG A 28 -1.20 -12.72 9.24
C ARG A 28 -1.06 -11.21 8.98
N TYR A 29 0.13 -10.76 8.59
CA TYR A 29 0.39 -9.38 8.23
C TYR A 29 -0.50 -8.91 7.06
N MET A 30 -0.56 -9.67 5.97
CA MET A 30 -1.43 -9.34 4.83
C MET A 30 -2.91 -9.30 5.23
N ALA A 31 -3.38 -10.25 6.04
CA ALA A 31 -4.75 -10.27 6.52
C ALA A 31 -5.05 -9.06 7.44
N SER A 32 -4.15 -8.73 8.37
CA SER A 32 -4.32 -7.58 9.27
C SER A 32 -4.33 -6.25 8.50
N TYR A 33 -3.49 -6.12 7.48
CA TYR A 33 -3.49 -4.95 6.61
C TYR A 33 -4.81 -4.80 5.83
N ALA A 34 -5.34 -5.90 5.30
CA ALA A 34 -6.63 -5.88 4.60
C ALA A 34 -7.78 -5.46 5.54
N LEU A 35 -7.81 -5.98 6.77
CA LEU A 35 -8.79 -5.58 7.79
C LEU A 35 -8.66 -4.12 8.19
N PHE A 36 -7.43 -3.63 8.38
CA PHE A 36 -7.18 -2.23 8.67
C PHE A 36 -7.64 -1.32 7.53
N ASN A 37 -7.30 -1.66 6.28
CA ASN A 37 -7.72 -0.90 5.10
C ASN A 37 -9.24 -0.86 4.96
N GLN A 38 -9.94 -1.98 5.25
CA GLN A 38 -11.40 -2.03 5.28
C GLN A 38 -11.95 -1.08 6.35
N ALA A 39 -11.49 -1.19 7.59
CA ALA A 39 -11.98 -0.37 8.70
C ALA A 39 -11.73 1.15 8.46
N LEU A 40 -10.59 1.50 7.88
CA LEU A 40 -10.28 2.89 7.55
C LEU A 40 -11.17 3.40 6.40
N ALA A 41 -11.40 2.59 5.39
CA ALA A 41 -12.30 2.94 4.29
C ALA A 41 -13.74 3.17 4.81
N ASP A 42 -14.23 2.29 5.67
CA ASP A 42 -15.56 2.41 6.31
C ASP A 42 -15.65 3.71 7.14
N HIS A 43 -14.61 4.03 7.92
CA HIS A 43 -14.54 5.27 8.69
C HIS A 43 -14.59 6.53 7.82
N LEU A 44 -14.03 6.47 6.62
CA LEU A 44 -14.00 7.57 5.65
C LEU A 44 -15.21 7.60 4.71
N GLY A 45 -16.10 6.61 4.79
CA GLY A 45 -17.22 6.46 3.86
C GLY A 45 -16.79 6.12 2.44
N LEU A 46 -15.65 5.44 2.29
CA LEU A 46 -15.06 5.04 1.02
C LEU A 46 -15.15 3.51 0.83
N HIS A 47 -15.07 3.07 -0.42
CA HIS A 47 -14.81 1.67 -0.71
C HIS A 47 -13.32 1.35 -0.50
N PRO A 48 -12.92 0.17 0.04
CA PRO A 48 -11.51 -0.17 0.28
C PRO A 48 -10.60 -0.01 -0.93
N THR A 49 -11.10 -0.36 -2.11
CA THR A 49 -10.34 -0.19 -3.38
C THR A 49 -10.15 1.28 -3.73
N ASP A 50 -11.12 2.16 -3.37
CA ASP A 50 -11.03 3.60 -3.61
C ASP A 50 -9.96 4.21 -2.71
N LEU A 51 -9.92 3.82 -1.42
CA LEU A 51 -8.87 4.22 -0.49
C LEU A 51 -7.48 3.74 -0.96
N GLN A 52 -7.38 2.48 -1.39
CA GLN A 52 -6.14 1.94 -1.95
C GLN A 52 -5.68 2.73 -3.19
N CYS A 53 -6.62 3.08 -4.08
CA CYS A 53 -6.31 3.90 -5.25
C CYS A 53 -5.77 5.28 -4.84
N LEU A 54 -6.39 5.97 -3.87
CA LEU A 54 -5.92 7.26 -3.36
C LEU A 54 -4.50 7.18 -2.79
N ASN A 55 -4.19 6.11 -2.03
CA ASN A 55 -2.84 5.89 -1.51
C ASN A 55 -1.81 5.73 -2.64
N LEU A 56 -2.17 5.00 -3.71
CA LEU A 56 -1.28 4.82 -4.86
C LEU A 56 -1.14 6.11 -5.69
N LEU A 57 -2.24 6.86 -5.88
CA LEU A 57 -2.21 8.16 -6.57
C LEU A 57 -1.34 9.19 -5.84
N GLY A 58 -1.27 9.13 -4.52
CA GLY A 58 -0.39 9.97 -3.72
C GLY A 58 1.11 9.70 -3.95
N LEU A 59 1.48 8.58 -4.56
CA LEU A 59 2.85 8.21 -4.91
C LEU A 59 3.21 8.57 -6.36
N GLU A 60 2.22 8.88 -7.20
CA GLU A 60 2.47 9.27 -8.60
C GLU A 60 2.98 10.72 -8.66
N PRO A 61 3.92 11.02 -9.55
CA PRO A 61 4.54 12.35 -9.63
C PRO A 61 3.61 13.45 -10.18
N GLY A 62 2.41 13.08 -10.63
CA GLY A 62 1.43 13.99 -11.21
C GLY A 62 0.16 13.30 -11.67
N PRO A 63 -0.69 14.00 -12.42
CA PRO A 63 -1.96 13.48 -12.91
C PRO A 63 -1.77 12.25 -13.81
N VAL A 64 -2.67 11.28 -13.71
CA VAL A 64 -2.59 10.00 -14.43
C VAL A 64 -3.83 9.73 -15.27
N THR A 65 -3.72 8.87 -16.27
CA THR A 65 -4.88 8.40 -17.03
C THR A 65 -5.67 7.33 -16.26
N THR A 66 -6.95 7.15 -16.61
CA THR A 66 -7.76 6.03 -16.07
C THR A 66 -7.14 4.67 -16.39
N GLY A 67 -6.45 4.53 -17.52
CA GLY A 67 -5.69 3.32 -17.87
C GLY A 67 -4.54 3.05 -16.89
N ARG A 68 -3.81 4.10 -16.47
CA ARG A 68 -2.77 3.98 -15.43
C ARG A 68 -3.38 3.53 -14.10
N ILE A 69 -4.54 4.10 -13.71
CA ILE A 69 -5.28 3.70 -12.51
C ILE A 69 -5.68 2.21 -12.59
N ALA A 70 -6.17 1.75 -13.72
CA ALA A 70 -6.47 0.34 -13.94
C ALA A 70 -5.25 -0.55 -13.70
N GLY A 71 -4.09 -0.15 -14.22
CA GLY A 71 -2.81 -0.84 -13.99
C GLY A 71 -2.40 -0.85 -12.51
N LEU A 72 -2.49 0.28 -11.81
CA LEU A 72 -2.13 0.42 -10.41
C LEU A 72 -3.03 -0.42 -9.48
N THR A 73 -4.33 -0.48 -9.79
CA THR A 73 -5.32 -1.15 -8.93
C THR A 73 -5.60 -2.60 -9.33
N GLY A 74 -5.10 -3.04 -10.46
CA GLY A 74 -5.41 -4.36 -11.02
C GLY A 74 -6.83 -4.51 -11.59
N LEU A 75 -7.58 -3.41 -11.70
CA LEU A 75 -8.95 -3.39 -12.21
C LEU A 75 -8.99 -3.41 -13.74
N THR A 76 -10.14 -3.83 -14.29
CA THR A 76 -10.45 -3.56 -15.71
C THR A 76 -10.65 -2.07 -15.93
N THR A 77 -10.47 -1.58 -17.17
CA THR A 77 -10.68 -0.16 -17.51
C THR A 77 -12.07 0.34 -17.14
N GLY A 78 -13.11 -0.47 -17.36
CA GLY A 78 -14.49 -0.12 -16.99
C GLY A 78 -14.69 -0.02 -15.46
N SER A 79 -14.04 -0.90 -14.68
CA SER A 79 -14.08 -0.83 -13.22
C SER A 79 -13.27 0.35 -12.68
N ALA A 80 -12.13 0.67 -13.29
CA ALA A 80 -11.34 1.84 -12.95
C ALA A 80 -12.10 3.14 -13.25
N THR A 81 -12.86 3.20 -14.36
CA THR A 81 -13.72 4.35 -14.66
C THR A 81 -14.76 4.57 -13.56
N ARG A 82 -15.47 3.51 -13.15
CA ARG A 82 -16.44 3.60 -12.04
C ARG A 82 -15.81 3.99 -10.70
N LEU A 83 -14.60 3.52 -10.42
CA LEU A 83 -13.83 3.92 -9.24
C LEU A 83 -13.53 5.42 -9.29
N VAL A 84 -13.05 5.93 -10.41
CA VAL A 84 -12.77 7.37 -10.60
C VAL A 84 -14.05 8.19 -10.48
N ASP A 85 -15.19 7.73 -11.00
CA ASP A 85 -16.49 8.40 -10.85
C ASP A 85 -16.90 8.55 -9.37
N ARG A 86 -16.70 7.50 -8.56
CA ARG A 86 -16.95 7.55 -7.12
C ARG A 86 -16.02 8.52 -6.40
N LEU A 87 -14.73 8.48 -6.71
CA LEU A 87 -13.73 9.38 -6.11
C LEU A 87 -13.96 10.84 -6.48
N GLU A 88 -14.38 11.11 -7.73
CA GLU A 88 -14.72 12.45 -8.18
C GLU A 88 -16.00 12.95 -7.48
N LYS A 89 -17.03 12.12 -7.38
CA LYS A 89 -18.26 12.43 -6.63
C LYS A 89 -17.98 12.70 -5.15
N ALA A 90 -17.01 11.98 -4.56
CA ALA A 90 -16.58 12.19 -3.18
C ALA A 90 -15.58 13.38 -3.01
N GLY A 91 -15.20 14.03 -4.11
CA GLY A 91 -14.35 15.22 -4.12
C GLY A 91 -12.85 14.94 -3.89
N TYR A 92 -12.41 13.69 -4.00
CA TYR A 92 -10.99 13.32 -3.81
C TYR A 92 -10.15 13.50 -5.07
N VAL A 93 -10.76 13.42 -6.24
CA VAL A 93 -10.11 13.62 -7.53
C VAL A 93 -10.92 14.52 -8.43
N THR A 94 -10.26 15.10 -9.42
CA THR A 94 -10.89 15.84 -10.54
C THR A 94 -10.38 15.27 -11.87
N ARG A 95 -11.19 15.43 -12.93
CA ARG A 95 -10.78 15.13 -14.29
C ARG A 95 -10.42 16.41 -15.03
N ARG A 96 -9.32 16.39 -15.77
CA ARG A 96 -8.97 17.46 -16.70
C ARG A 96 -8.48 16.91 -18.03
N ARG A 97 -8.61 17.67 -19.07
CA ARG A 97 -8.00 17.32 -20.36
C ARG A 97 -6.49 17.54 -20.29
N ASP A 98 -5.74 16.64 -20.93
CA ASP A 98 -4.31 16.82 -21.10
C ASP A 98 -4.05 18.05 -21.98
N THR A 99 -3.03 18.82 -21.64
CA THR A 99 -2.62 20.02 -22.39
C THR A 99 -1.88 19.69 -23.69
N GLU A 100 -1.17 18.55 -23.71
CA GLU A 100 -0.39 18.10 -24.88
C GLU A 100 -1.21 17.24 -25.82
N ASP A 101 -2.06 16.33 -25.26
CA ASP A 101 -2.94 15.48 -26.05
C ASP A 101 -4.39 15.58 -25.55
N ARG A 102 -5.18 16.45 -26.17
CA ARG A 102 -6.58 16.73 -25.81
C ARG A 102 -7.50 15.50 -25.88
N ARG A 103 -7.04 14.38 -26.44
CA ARG A 103 -7.78 13.11 -26.44
C ARG A 103 -7.67 12.39 -25.09
N LYS A 104 -6.66 12.71 -24.31
CA LYS A 104 -6.44 12.12 -22.98
C LYS A 104 -7.16 12.90 -21.92
N VAL A 105 -7.81 12.16 -21.02
CA VAL A 105 -8.36 12.67 -19.76
C VAL A 105 -7.44 12.23 -18.63
N LEU A 106 -6.96 13.18 -17.88
CA LEU A 106 -6.13 12.99 -16.71
C LEU A 106 -6.97 13.10 -15.45
N VAL A 107 -6.65 12.26 -14.49
CA VAL A 107 -7.22 12.26 -13.13
C VAL A 107 -6.17 12.84 -12.20
N GLU A 108 -6.56 13.82 -11.44
CA GLU A 108 -5.69 14.54 -10.51
C GLU A 108 -6.31 14.53 -9.12
N VAL A 109 -5.50 14.28 -8.09
CA VAL A 109 -5.95 14.34 -6.69
C VAL A 109 -6.24 15.77 -6.27
N VAL A 110 -7.25 15.97 -5.43
CA VAL A 110 -7.58 17.27 -4.84
C VAL A 110 -6.72 17.47 -3.58
N PRO A 111 -5.73 18.41 -3.59
CA PRO A 111 -4.74 18.52 -2.52
C PRO A 111 -5.36 18.71 -1.13
N GLY A 112 -6.43 19.52 -1.01
CA GLY A 112 -7.12 19.76 0.25
C GLY A 112 -7.73 18.47 0.84
N ARG A 113 -8.36 17.63 0.01
CA ARG A 113 -8.93 16.35 0.45
C ARG A 113 -7.86 15.33 0.80
N MET A 114 -6.74 15.31 0.06
CA MET A 114 -5.58 14.48 0.41
C MET A 114 -4.94 14.92 1.73
N ALA A 115 -4.89 16.21 2.01
CA ALA A 115 -4.40 16.71 3.30
C ALA A 115 -5.31 16.29 4.47
N GLU A 116 -6.64 16.29 4.29
CA GLU A 116 -7.59 15.77 5.29
C GLU A 116 -7.39 14.27 5.52
N LEU A 117 -7.26 13.48 4.47
CA LEU A 117 -6.92 12.06 4.54
C LEU A 117 -5.59 11.85 5.28
N GLY A 118 -4.58 12.66 4.96
CA GLY A 118 -3.27 12.65 5.62
C GLY A 118 -3.35 12.92 7.12
N LYS A 119 -4.27 13.78 7.59
CA LYS A 119 -4.48 14.01 9.05
C LYS A 119 -5.02 12.76 9.75
N VAL A 120 -5.94 12.01 9.11
CA VAL A 120 -6.45 10.74 9.65
C VAL A 120 -5.32 9.73 9.73
N TRP A 121 -4.55 9.58 8.65
CA TRP A 121 -3.36 8.74 8.61
C TRP A 121 -2.34 9.11 9.68
N GLY A 122 -2.04 10.39 9.84
CA GLY A 122 -1.07 10.87 10.84
C GLY A 122 -1.44 10.52 12.28
N ARG A 123 -2.74 10.47 12.61
CA ARG A 123 -3.22 10.04 13.94
C ARG A 123 -3.04 8.54 14.18
N LEU A 124 -3.07 7.73 13.13
CA LEU A 124 -2.96 6.27 13.21
C LEU A 124 -1.52 5.79 13.04
N ASN A 125 -0.73 6.49 12.24
CA ASN A 125 0.63 6.08 11.88
C ASN A 125 1.67 6.29 12.99
N GLY A 126 1.38 7.09 14.03
CA GLY A 126 2.33 7.33 15.12
C GLY A 126 2.88 6.04 15.70
N ALA A 127 1.99 5.13 16.13
CA ALA A 127 2.37 3.84 16.70
C ALA A 127 3.14 2.93 15.71
N TRP A 128 2.90 3.07 14.41
CA TRP A 128 3.66 2.31 13.40
C TRP A 128 5.09 2.82 13.24
N TRP A 129 5.28 4.15 13.28
CA TRP A 129 6.63 4.73 13.21
C TRP A 129 7.40 4.45 14.50
N GLU A 130 6.78 4.57 15.67
CA GLU A 130 7.37 4.23 16.96
C GLU A 130 7.85 2.76 17.01
N MET A 131 7.21 1.85 16.29
CA MET A 131 7.68 0.47 16.19
C MET A 131 9.08 0.37 15.56
N PHE A 132 9.44 1.31 14.67
CA PHE A 132 10.75 1.32 14.02
C PHE A 132 11.86 1.90 14.90
N ASP A 133 11.53 2.57 16.01
CA ASP A 133 12.53 3.09 16.96
C ASP A 133 13.36 1.97 17.61
N ALA A 134 12.86 0.73 17.58
CA ALA A 134 13.56 -0.45 18.06
C ALA A 134 14.53 -1.07 17.07
N TYR A 135 14.58 -0.59 15.83
CA TYR A 135 15.41 -1.13 14.75
C TYR A 135 16.58 -0.21 14.42
N GLU A 136 17.73 -0.81 14.08
CA GLU A 136 18.85 -0.08 13.53
C GLU A 136 18.59 0.31 12.04
N ASP A 137 19.24 1.37 11.56
CA ASP A 137 19.11 1.85 10.17
C ASP A 137 19.35 0.74 9.14
N GLY A 138 20.29 -0.16 9.40
CA GLY A 138 20.57 -1.32 8.56
C GLY A 138 19.41 -2.31 8.48
N GLU A 139 18.71 -2.52 9.58
CA GLU A 139 17.53 -3.40 9.64
C GLU A 139 16.33 -2.77 8.89
N ILE A 140 16.13 -1.46 9.07
CA ILE A 140 15.12 -0.71 8.32
C ILE A 140 15.41 -0.77 6.81
N ALA A 141 16.68 -0.60 6.40
CA ALA A 141 17.08 -0.70 5.01
C ALA A 141 16.88 -2.12 4.44
N LEU A 142 17.10 -3.17 5.24
CA LEU A 142 16.84 -4.56 4.88
C LEU A 142 15.33 -4.80 4.67
N ILE A 143 14.49 -4.32 5.61
CA ILE A 143 13.03 -4.41 5.52
C ILE A 143 12.52 -3.71 4.26
N ALA A 144 12.96 -2.47 4.00
CA ALA A 144 12.59 -1.72 2.81
C ALA A 144 13.01 -2.42 1.52
N THR A 145 14.19 -3.05 1.52
CA THR A 145 14.67 -3.84 0.37
C THR A 145 13.84 -5.08 0.14
N HIS A 146 13.46 -5.79 1.21
CA HIS A 146 12.57 -6.94 1.13
C HIS A 146 11.20 -6.54 0.56
N MET A 147 10.62 -5.44 1.04
CA MET A 147 9.33 -4.94 0.56
C MET A 147 9.37 -4.59 -0.94
N ARG A 148 10.41 -3.90 -1.41
CA ARG A 148 10.59 -3.61 -2.86
C ARG A 148 10.64 -4.89 -3.68
N ARG A 149 11.45 -5.87 -3.28
CA ARG A 149 11.54 -7.18 -3.98
C ARG A 149 10.19 -7.91 -3.99
N THR A 150 9.42 -7.82 -2.92
CA THR A 150 8.10 -8.42 -2.85
C THR A 150 7.13 -7.74 -3.81
N VAL A 151 7.16 -6.42 -3.95
CA VAL A 151 6.36 -5.66 -4.93
C VAL A 151 6.70 -6.13 -6.35
N ASP A 152 7.98 -6.16 -6.72
CA ASP A 152 8.44 -6.57 -8.04
C ASP A 152 8.04 -8.02 -8.37
N LEU A 153 8.26 -8.93 -7.42
CA LEU A 153 7.87 -10.34 -7.56
C LEU A 153 6.36 -10.50 -7.73
N SER A 154 5.58 -9.79 -6.92
CA SER A 154 4.11 -9.85 -6.99
C SER A 154 3.59 -9.34 -8.34
N ALA A 155 4.17 -8.24 -8.85
CA ALA A 155 3.82 -7.71 -10.17
C ALA A 155 4.12 -8.75 -11.27
N ALA A 156 5.29 -9.39 -11.24
CA ALA A 156 5.65 -10.44 -12.20
C ALA A 156 4.71 -11.65 -12.12
N GLN A 157 4.30 -12.08 -10.91
CA GLN A 157 3.36 -13.19 -10.76
C GLN A 157 1.96 -12.83 -11.26
N VAL A 158 1.50 -11.60 -11.03
CA VAL A 158 0.21 -11.11 -11.57
C VAL A 158 0.22 -11.19 -13.11
N GLU A 159 1.31 -10.78 -13.75
CA GLU A 159 1.43 -10.85 -15.21
C GLU A 159 1.42 -12.29 -15.72
N ARG A 160 2.14 -13.21 -15.07
CA ARG A 160 2.12 -14.63 -15.40
C ARG A 160 0.72 -15.25 -15.26
N LEU A 161 -0.01 -14.91 -14.20
CA LEU A 161 -1.38 -15.37 -13.99
C LEU A 161 -2.33 -14.87 -15.09
N ARG A 162 -2.17 -13.60 -15.49
CA ARG A 162 -3.00 -12.98 -16.53
C ARG A 162 -2.73 -13.54 -17.92
N SER A 163 -1.48 -13.90 -18.19
CA SER A 163 -1.07 -14.51 -19.49
C SER A 163 -1.29 -16.02 -19.55
N GLY A 164 -1.76 -16.66 -18.44
CA GLY A 164 -1.94 -18.11 -18.38
C GLY A 164 -0.64 -18.90 -18.33
N GLN A 165 0.47 -18.30 -17.94
CA GLN A 165 1.80 -18.90 -17.80
C GLN A 165 2.04 -19.34 -16.33
N LEU A 166 1.42 -20.42 -15.92
CA LEU A 166 1.67 -21.06 -14.62
C LEU A 166 2.66 -22.21 -14.74
#